data_cbb7a81d19a973f18c7dcd3ec5d28e32
#
_entry.id   cbb7a81d19a973f18c7dcd3ec5d28e32
#
_cell.length_a   1.000
_cell.length_b   1.000
_cell.length_c   1.000
_cell.angle_alpha   90.00
_cell.angle_beta   90.00
_cell.angle_gamma   90.00
#
_symmetry.space_group_name_H-M   'P 1'
#
loop_
_entity.id
_entity.type
_entity.pdbx_description
1 polymer ?
#
loop_
_entity_poly.entity_id
_entity_poly.type
_entity_poly.pdbx_seq_one_letter_code
_entity_poly.pdbx_strand_id
1 'polypeptide(L)'
;MDLDDERVAKRRKTMLEDDHGVGQQTTTEMETLPHEIIVDILSRLPITSLVQFKFVCKGWRALAQDPLLADMQLSWKAPTTNPCLILHCDFPIRNQLYFVDLSVHNHDKDKVKRLYVPFQTSMPEFDVVGTCNGLLCLSDSLYNDALYVYNPFTIDFMELPKSRQYSDQEVVFGFGFHPKTKQYKVVKIVYYRNTSSSSYSRARRVVYPQSDVQVFTLGTSAWRSLGKVAYQLIRRPSEALVNGRLHWVSRPRRYYPARRLMSFDLEDEQFREVPKPDCGGLNRCNFHLCVLRGFLAAAVYGNYGKLEIWVMKDYNVKESWIKEFSIGAYMPKCLKQNLVRDRPLKIWKNPSNGKVVRLLCLLDNGEILLEYKNRVLVSYDPKKGKFTDLVFQGIPHWFQTVVHEGNFNWINTPS
;
A
#
# COMPACT_ATOMS: atom_id res chain seq x y z
N MET A 1 -24.07 9.54 20.00
CA MET A 1 -23.28 9.53 21.26
C MET A 1 -23.59 8.20 21.89
N ASP A 2 -22.80 7.19 21.52
CA ASP A 2 -23.16 5.78 21.66
C ASP A 2 -22.75 5.19 23.01
N LEU A 3 -23.65 4.37 23.55
CA LEU A 3 -23.51 3.65 24.82
C LEU A 3 -22.30 2.71 24.88
N ASP A 4 -21.66 2.44 23.75
CA ASP A 4 -20.48 1.59 23.66
C ASP A 4 -19.18 2.31 24.05
N ASP A 5 -19.08 3.62 23.83
CA ASP A 5 -17.90 4.41 24.23
C ASP A 5 -17.82 4.57 25.77
N GLU A 6 -18.95 4.65 26.44
CA GLU A 6 -18.96 4.67 27.92
C GLU A 6 -18.57 3.33 28.55
N ARG A 7 -18.88 2.22 27.91
CA ARG A 7 -18.46 0.89 28.37
C ARG A 7 -16.96 0.66 28.24
N VAL A 8 -16.34 1.17 27.18
CA VAL A 8 -14.90 1.07 26.98
C VAL A 8 -14.14 1.96 27.97
N ALA A 9 -14.66 3.18 28.24
CA ALA A 9 -14.09 4.09 29.22
C ALA A 9 -14.22 3.55 30.66
N LYS A 10 -15.36 2.95 31.01
CA LYS A 10 -15.56 2.30 32.32
C LYS A 10 -14.67 1.10 32.54
N ARG A 11 -14.46 0.23 31.52
CA ARG A 11 -13.51 -0.88 31.61
C ARG A 11 -12.07 -0.43 31.79
N ARG A 12 -11.68 0.72 31.24
CA ARG A 12 -10.34 1.30 31.48
C ARG A 12 -10.15 1.80 32.91
N LYS A 13 -11.20 2.33 33.53
CA LYS A 13 -11.11 2.87 34.90
C LYS A 13 -11.04 1.76 35.95
N THR A 14 -11.78 0.68 35.77
CA THR A 14 -11.77 -0.50 36.67
C THR A 14 -10.47 -1.28 36.64
N MET A 15 -9.69 -1.22 35.54
CA MET A 15 -8.37 -1.89 35.45
C MET A 15 -7.21 -1.09 36.11
N LEU A 16 -7.44 0.10 36.58
CA LEU A 16 -6.41 0.96 37.21
C LEU A 16 -6.50 1.03 38.74
N GLU A 17 -7.56 0.50 39.36
CA GLU A 17 -7.79 0.63 40.81
C GLU A 17 -7.55 -0.62 41.65
N ASP A 18 -7.24 -1.80 41.04
CA ASP A 18 -7.03 -3.05 41.77
C ASP A 18 -5.55 -3.50 41.77
N ASP A 19 -4.64 -2.70 42.32
CA ASP A 19 -3.25 -3.13 42.51
C ASP A 19 -2.73 -2.85 43.94
N HIS A 20 -3.42 -3.39 44.97
CA HIS A 20 -2.88 -3.64 46.28
C HIS A 20 -3.38 -4.96 46.83
N GLY A 21 -2.81 -6.05 46.34
CA GLY A 21 -3.05 -7.38 46.88
C GLY A 21 -1.78 -8.23 46.71
N VAL A 22 -1.14 -8.53 47.82
CA VAL A 22 -0.05 -9.51 47.91
C VAL A 22 -0.58 -10.86 47.41
N GLY A 23 -0.28 -11.23 46.18
CA GLY A 23 -0.64 -12.50 45.55
C GLY A 23 0.62 -13.24 45.11
N GLN A 24 0.76 -14.46 45.58
CA GLN A 24 1.77 -15.42 45.22
C GLN A 24 2.05 -15.43 43.72
N GLN A 25 3.33 -15.25 43.35
CA GLN A 25 3.83 -15.45 41.99
C GLN A 25 3.64 -16.91 41.60
N THR A 26 2.59 -17.23 40.88
CA THR A 26 2.58 -18.41 40.01
C THR A 26 3.46 -18.11 38.82
N THR A 27 4.71 -18.52 38.92
CA THR A 27 5.64 -18.57 37.77
C THR A 27 5.01 -19.47 36.73
N THR A 28 4.55 -18.88 35.63
CA THR A 28 4.03 -19.61 34.48
C THR A 28 5.21 -20.33 33.81
N GLU A 29 5.02 -21.59 33.41
CA GLU A 29 6.04 -22.44 32.78
C GLU A 29 6.77 -21.81 31.58
N MET A 30 6.25 -20.71 31.03
CA MET A 30 6.90 -19.92 29.97
C MET A 30 8.11 -19.11 30.43
N GLU A 31 8.30 -18.85 31.74
CA GLU A 31 9.51 -18.21 32.26
C GLU A 31 10.74 -19.12 32.20
N THR A 32 10.54 -20.40 31.88
CA THR A 32 11.62 -21.40 31.76
C THR A 32 12.25 -21.44 30.37
N LEU A 33 11.59 -20.87 29.33
CA LEU A 33 12.12 -20.86 27.98
C LEU A 33 13.02 -19.65 27.74
N PRO A 34 14.18 -19.82 27.08
CA PRO A 34 15.01 -18.69 26.66
C PRO A 34 14.23 -17.72 25.80
N HIS A 35 14.49 -16.42 25.98
CA HIS A 35 13.81 -15.33 25.27
C HIS A 35 13.86 -15.54 23.74
N GLU A 36 14.99 -15.94 23.21
CA GLU A 36 15.22 -16.19 21.78
C GLU A 36 14.32 -17.27 21.22
N ILE A 37 14.05 -18.33 22.00
CA ILE A 37 13.15 -19.42 21.59
C ILE A 37 11.71 -18.92 21.53
N ILE A 38 11.30 -18.11 22.51
CA ILE A 38 9.95 -17.53 22.54
C ILE A 38 9.76 -16.63 21.32
N VAL A 39 10.73 -15.76 21.04
CA VAL A 39 10.68 -14.85 19.89
C VAL A 39 10.67 -15.63 18.59
N ASP A 40 11.45 -16.71 18.45
CA ASP A 40 11.43 -17.58 17.26
C ASP A 40 10.05 -18.22 17.04
N ILE A 41 9.44 -18.78 18.09
CA ILE A 41 8.09 -19.34 18.01
C ILE A 41 7.07 -18.26 17.59
N LEU A 42 7.11 -17.09 18.23
CA LEU A 42 6.19 -16.00 17.96
C LEU A 42 6.36 -15.46 16.52
N SER A 43 7.59 -15.39 16.02
CA SER A 43 7.88 -14.88 14.69
C SER A 43 7.21 -15.67 13.56
N ARG A 44 6.86 -16.92 13.84
CA ARG A 44 6.20 -17.86 12.89
C ARG A 44 4.68 -17.80 12.92
N LEU A 45 4.10 -17.06 13.87
CA LEU A 45 2.65 -16.97 14.01
C LEU A 45 2.04 -15.92 13.07
N PRO A 46 0.78 -16.12 12.63
CA PRO A 46 0.05 -15.11 11.89
C PRO A 46 -0.06 -13.81 12.66
N ILE A 47 0.03 -12.68 11.97
CA ILE A 47 -0.07 -11.34 12.57
C ILE A 47 -1.35 -11.15 13.39
N THR A 48 -2.46 -11.73 12.96
CA THR A 48 -3.74 -11.68 13.65
C THR A 48 -3.71 -12.33 15.03
N SER A 49 -2.95 -13.42 15.19
CA SER A 49 -2.72 -14.09 16.47
C SER A 49 -1.83 -13.23 17.37
N LEU A 50 -0.74 -12.71 16.82
CA LEU A 50 0.21 -11.88 17.57
C LEU A 50 -0.42 -10.60 18.10
N VAL A 51 -1.33 -9.95 17.36
CA VAL A 51 -2.07 -8.78 17.85
C VAL A 51 -2.82 -9.09 19.14
N GLN A 52 -3.36 -10.32 19.29
CA GLN A 52 -4.08 -10.73 20.48
C GLN A 52 -3.16 -10.90 21.70
N PHE A 53 -1.89 -11.29 21.49
CA PHE A 53 -0.93 -11.48 22.58
C PHE A 53 -0.63 -10.21 23.38
N LYS A 54 -0.75 -9.04 22.76
CA LYS A 54 -0.61 -7.75 23.47
C LYS A 54 -1.59 -7.60 24.64
N PHE A 55 -2.70 -8.31 24.60
CA PHE A 55 -3.78 -8.23 25.58
C PHE A 55 -3.73 -9.33 26.64
N VAL A 56 -2.80 -10.30 26.53
CA VAL A 56 -2.71 -11.42 27.47
C VAL A 56 -2.10 -11.00 28.79
N CYS A 57 -0.89 -10.46 28.79
CA CYS A 57 -0.21 -9.94 29.97
C CYS A 57 0.90 -8.93 29.64
N LYS A 58 1.50 -8.29 30.67
CA LYS A 58 2.58 -7.32 30.49
C LYS A 58 3.81 -7.90 29.77
N GLY A 59 4.21 -9.15 30.12
CA GLY A 59 5.33 -9.83 29.49
C GLY A 59 5.10 -10.11 28.00
N TRP A 60 3.92 -10.59 27.61
CA TRP A 60 3.57 -10.81 26.22
C TRP A 60 3.47 -9.51 25.41
N ARG A 61 3.03 -8.43 26.05
CA ARG A 61 3.05 -7.11 25.44
C ARG A 61 4.48 -6.64 25.15
N ALA A 62 5.39 -6.84 26.11
CA ALA A 62 6.82 -6.49 25.93
C ALA A 62 7.44 -7.31 24.80
N LEU A 63 7.17 -8.62 24.72
CA LEU A 63 7.62 -9.49 23.65
C LEU A 63 7.06 -9.05 22.27
N ALA A 64 5.79 -8.67 22.22
CA ALA A 64 5.19 -8.14 20.98
C ALA A 64 5.79 -6.78 20.58
N GLN A 65 6.49 -6.11 21.46
CA GLN A 65 7.19 -4.84 21.25
C GLN A 65 8.70 -5.01 20.98
N ASP A 66 9.18 -6.25 20.95
CA ASP A 66 10.58 -6.54 20.69
C ASP A 66 10.92 -6.30 19.20
N PRO A 67 11.87 -5.42 18.88
CA PRO A 67 12.32 -5.21 17.49
C PRO A 67 12.82 -6.48 16.83
N LEU A 68 13.42 -7.42 17.62
CA LEU A 68 13.88 -8.70 17.12
C LEU A 68 12.74 -9.55 16.56
N LEU A 69 11.55 -9.52 17.18
CA LEU A 69 10.37 -10.21 16.68
C LEU A 69 9.96 -9.68 15.29
N ALA A 70 9.95 -8.36 15.11
CA ALA A 70 9.62 -7.75 13.82
C ALA A 70 10.64 -8.12 12.74
N ASP A 71 11.94 -8.08 13.05
CA ASP A 71 13.01 -8.46 12.12
C ASP A 71 12.95 -9.94 11.77
N MET A 72 12.70 -10.81 12.75
CA MET A 72 12.53 -12.25 12.50
C MET A 72 11.30 -12.52 11.66
N GLN A 73 10.16 -11.87 11.89
CA GLN A 73 8.98 -11.99 11.03
C GLN A 73 9.28 -11.61 9.58
N LEU A 74 10.07 -10.55 9.37
CA LEU A 74 10.47 -10.13 8.02
C LEU A 74 11.38 -11.17 7.35
N SER A 75 12.27 -11.82 8.13
CA SER A 75 13.17 -12.84 7.62
C SER A 75 12.49 -14.19 7.35
N TRP A 76 11.51 -14.55 8.16
CA TRP A 76 10.73 -15.78 8.07
C TRP A 76 9.61 -15.74 7.03
N LYS A 77 9.55 -14.72 6.16
CA LYS A 77 8.58 -14.70 5.07
C LYS A 77 8.67 -16.02 4.29
N ALA A 78 7.88 -16.98 4.75
CA ALA A 78 7.61 -18.14 3.92
C ALA A 78 7.02 -17.62 2.63
N PRO A 79 7.52 -18.04 1.46
CA PRO A 79 6.96 -17.61 0.17
C PRO A 79 5.50 -18.04 -0.03
N THR A 80 4.87 -18.63 0.99
CA THR A 80 3.59 -19.35 0.98
C THR A 80 2.51 -18.73 1.88
N THR A 81 2.65 -17.49 2.36
CA THR A 81 1.56 -16.85 3.10
C THR A 81 0.83 -15.83 2.24
N ASN A 82 -0.49 -16.03 2.07
CA ASN A 82 -1.32 -15.06 1.38
C ASN A 82 -1.20 -13.68 2.06
N PRO A 83 -0.99 -12.61 1.29
CA PRO A 83 -0.93 -11.27 1.85
C PRO A 83 -2.29 -10.88 2.42
N CYS A 84 -2.26 -9.98 3.39
CA CYS A 84 -3.45 -9.30 3.86
C CYS A 84 -3.89 -8.24 2.83
N LEU A 85 -5.18 -7.93 2.81
CA LEU A 85 -5.67 -6.81 2.04
C LEU A 85 -6.12 -5.68 2.98
N ILE A 86 -5.70 -4.47 2.66
CA ILE A 86 -6.27 -3.27 3.25
C ILE A 86 -7.10 -2.58 2.16
N LEU A 87 -8.39 -2.43 2.44
CA LEU A 87 -9.30 -1.71 1.57
C LEU A 87 -9.41 -0.27 2.09
N HIS A 88 -8.93 0.67 1.31
CA HIS A 88 -9.10 2.09 1.58
C HIS A 88 -10.41 2.56 0.94
N CYS A 89 -11.31 3.10 1.75
CA CYS A 89 -12.59 3.64 1.27
C CYS A 89 -12.34 4.82 0.32
N ASP A 90 -12.88 4.75 -0.90
CA ASP A 90 -12.71 5.81 -1.90
C ASP A 90 -13.93 6.75 -1.95
N PHE A 91 -15.06 6.32 -1.41
CA PHE A 91 -16.29 7.11 -1.38
C PHE A 91 -17.24 6.61 -0.27
N PRO A 92 -17.98 7.47 0.45
CA PRO A 92 -18.10 8.94 0.22
C PRO A 92 -16.95 9.77 0.76
N ILE A 93 -16.21 9.25 1.75
CA ILE A 93 -15.10 9.95 2.41
C ILE A 93 -13.88 9.03 2.44
N ARG A 94 -12.71 9.55 2.09
CA ARG A 94 -11.45 8.81 2.04
C ARG A 94 -10.73 8.78 3.38
N ASN A 95 -11.35 8.23 4.39
CA ASN A 95 -10.80 8.23 5.74
C ASN A 95 -10.97 6.92 6.50
N GLN A 96 -11.36 5.86 5.81
CA GLN A 96 -11.60 4.57 6.44
C GLN A 96 -10.75 3.49 5.79
N LEU A 97 -10.17 2.65 6.63
CA LEU A 97 -9.43 1.46 6.25
C LEU A 97 -10.15 0.22 6.77
N TYR A 98 -10.17 -0.82 5.95
CA TYR A 98 -10.75 -2.10 6.30
C TYR A 98 -9.72 -3.19 6.03
N PHE A 99 -9.65 -4.15 6.93
CA PHE A 99 -8.76 -5.30 6.83
C PHE A 99 -9.53 -6.52 6.35
N VAL A 100 -8.96 -7.24 5.39
CA VAL A 100 -9.46 -8.50 4.87
C VAL A 100 -8.35 -9.54 4.96
N ASP A 101 -8.61 -10.63 5.67
CA ASP A 101 -7.73 -11.79 5.76
C ASP A 101 -8.11 -12.81 4.69
N LEU A 102 -7.18 -13.13 3.80
CA LEU A 102 -7.36 -14.12 2.74
C LEU A 102 -6.96 -15.54 3.16
N SER A 103 -6.29 -15.70 4.30
CA SER A 103 -5.76 -17.01 4.76
C SER A 103 -6.84 -17.94 5.30
N VAL A 104 -7.99 -17.40 5.69
CA VAL A 104 -9.07 -18.19 6.27
C VAL A 104 -9.98 -18.73 5.17
N HIS A 105 -9.84 -20.01 4.85
CA HIS A 105 -10.62 -20.71 3.80
C HIS A 105 -12.09 -20.98 4.13
N ASN A 106 -12.56 -20.58 5.29
CA ASN A 106 -13.95 -20.82 5.70
C ASN A 106 -14.85 -19.64 5.37
N HIS A 107 -16.07 -19.96 4.93
CA HIS A 107 -17.17 -19.08 4.54
C HIS A 107 -17.72 -18.17 5.66
N ASP A 108 -16.92 -17.85 6.67
CA ASP A 108 -17.32 -16.95 7.74
C ASP A 108 -17.44 -15.52 7.23
N LYS A 109 -18.67 -15.00 7.33
CA LYS A 109 -19.10 -13.71 6.82
C LYS A 109 -18.43 -12.50 7.53
N ASP A 110 -17.60 -12.73 8.53
CA ASP A 110 -17.00 -11.71 9.41
C ASP A 110 -15.54 -11.36 9.08
N LYS A 111 -15.13 -11.53 7.82
CA LYS A 111 -13.71 -11.35 7.42
C LYS A 111 -13.26 -9.89 7.26
N VAL A 112 -14.19 -8.96 7.25
CA VAL A 112 -13.88 -7.53 7.09
C VAL A 112 -13.90 -6.84 8.45
N LYS A 113 -12.74 -6.30 8.86
CA LYS A 113 -12.60 -5.54 10.10
C LYS A 113 -12.25 -4.10 9.78
N ARG A 114 -13.01 -3.14 10.32
CA ARG A 114 -12.63 -1.74 10.23
C ARG A 114 -11.39 -1.50 11.09
N LEU A 115 -10.39 -0.86 10.51
CA LEU A 115 -9.16 -0.47 11.20
C LEU A 115 -9.37 0.89 11.89
N TYR A 116 -8.78 1.05 13.06
CA TYR A 116 -8.79 2.31 13.77
C TYR A 116 -7.69 3.22 13.21
N VAL A 117 -8.03 4.46 12.86
CA VAL A 117 -7.09 5.48 12.37
C VAL A 117 -6.97 6.58 13.43
N PRO A 118 -5.88 6.63 14.21
CA PRO A 118 -5.79 7.50 15.39
C PRO A 118 -5.69 8.99 15.07
N PHE A 119 -5.26 9.36 13.87
CA PHE A 119 -5.08 10.74 13.40
C PHE A 119 -6.21 11.24 12.48
N GLN A 120 -7.37 10.58 12.49
CA GLN A 120 -8.50 10.91 11.61
C GLN A 120 -9.03 12.35 11.82
N THR A 121 -8.89 12.91 13.02
CA THR A 121 -9.26 14.30 13.32
C THR A 121 -8.31 15.31 12.70
N SER A 122 -7.01 15.00 12.66
CA SER A 122 -5.97 15.88 12.09
C SER A 122 -5.92 15.76 10.56
N MET A 123 -6.27 14.60 10.02
CA MET A 123 -6.28 14.30 8.60
C MET A 123 -7.63 13.66 8.22
N PRO A 124 -8.67 14.47 7.97
CA PRO A 124 -10.04 13.97 7.77
C PRO A 124 -10.22 13.17 6.49
N GLU A 125 -9.40 13.44 5.46
CA GLU A 125 -9.35 12.63 4.24
C GLU A 125 -7.89 12.35 3.87
N PHE A 126 -7.59 11.10 3.51
CA PHE A 126 -6.24 10.70 3.14
C PHE A 126 -6.22 9.72 1.96
N ASP A 127 -5.09 9.65 1.30
CA ASP A 127 -4.74 8.64 0.30
C ASP A 127 -3.64 7.73 0.84
N VAL A 128 -3.70 6.44 0.53
CA VAL A 128 -2.59 5.52 0.79
C VAL A 128 -1.57 5.69 -0.32
N VAL A 129 -0.38 6.20 0.02
CA VAL A 129 0.67 6.52 -0.94
C VAL A 129 1.77 5.47 -1.02
N GLY A 130 1.73 4.47 -0.14
CA GLY A 130 2.61 3.32 -0.19
C GLY A 130 2.42 2.39 0.99
N THR A 131 2.90 1.16 0.82
CA THR A 131 2.98 0.16 1.88
C THR A 131 4.30 -0.59 1.79
N CYS A 132 4.90 -0.88 2.92
CA CYS A 132 6.15 -1.64 2.99
C CYS A 132 6.36 -2.21 4.40
N ASN A 133 6.67 -3.51 4.50
CA ASN A 133 7.03 -4.17 5.76
C ASN A 133 6.08 -3.86 6.93
N GLY A 134 4.78 -3.97 6.73
CA GLY A 134 3.78 -3.71 7.77
C GLY A 134 3.41 -2.24 8.00
N LEU A 135 4.09 -1.31 7.34
CA LEU A 135 3.82 0.12 7.45
C LEU A 135 3.01 0.63 6.25
N LEU A 136 2.09 1.54 6.52
CA LEU A 136 1.39 2.35 5.51
C LEU A 136 1.94 3.77 5.55
N CYS A 137 2.15 4.37 4.40
CA CYS A 137 2.36 5.80 4.27
C CYS A 137 1.07 6.43 3.75
N LEU A 138 0.54 7.40 4.50
CA LEU A 138 -0.72 8.08 4.22
C LEU A 138 -0.47 9.57 3.99
N SER A 139 -1.11 10.14 2.99
CA SER A 139 -1.03 11.57 2.67
C SER A 139 -2.40 12.21 2.75
N ASP A 140 -2.47 13.41 3.31
CA ASP A 140 -3.64 14.26 3.20
C ASP A 140 -4.06 14.38 1.73
N SER A 141 -5.30 14.02 1.41
CA SER A 141 -5.81 14.06 0.04
C SER A 141 -6.33 15.44 -0.37
N LEU A 142 -6.54 16.33 0.59
CA LEU A 142 -7.06 17.69 0.36
C LEU A 142 -5.95 18.68 0.00
N TYR A 143 -4.88 18.72 0.81
CA TYR A 143 -3.83 19.74 0.71
C TYR A 143 -2.45 19.13 0.39
N ASN A 144 -2.25 17.82 0.57
CA ASN A 144 -0.97 17.11 0.41
C ASN A 144 0.17 17.68 1.28
N ASP A 145 -0.17 18.25 2.44
CA ASP A 145 0.79 18.87 3.34
C ASP A 145 1.14 18.01 4.56
N ALA A 146 0.23 17.14 4.98
CA ALA A 146 0.45 16.17 6.05
C ALA A 146 0.72 14.78 5.48
N LEU A 147 1.69 14.10 6.10
CA LEU A 147 2.05 12.72 5.82
C LEU A 147 2.20 11.97 7.13
N TYR A 148 1.63 10.77 7.19
CA TYR A 148 1.75 9.87 8.32
C TYR A 148 2.31 8.53 7.88
N VAL A 149 3.24 7.99 8.66
CA VAL A 149 3.60 6.58 8.61
C VAL A 149 2.86 5.88 9.74
N TYR A 150 2.17 4.80 9.42
CA TYR A 150 1.22 4.16 10.31
C TYR A 150 1.29 2.63 10.20
N ASN A 151 1.32 1.94 11.33
CA ASN A 151 1.15 0.50 11.39
C ASN A 151 -0.27 0.16 11.88
N PRO A 152 -1.12 -0.43 11.02
CA PRO A 152 -2.52 -0.70 11.37
C PRO A 152 -2.71 -1.80 12.42
N PHE A 153 -1.68 -2.62 12.68
CA PHE A 153 -1.74 -3.70 13.67
C PHE A 153 -1.23 -3.28 15.04
N THR A 154 -0.21 -2.45 15.09
CA THR A 154 0.30 -1.90 16.35
C THR A 154 -0.42 -0.63 16.78
N ILE A 155 -1.09 0.05 15.83
CA ILE A 155 -1.73 1.35 15.98
C ILE A 155 -0.70 2.49 16.20
N ASP A 156 0.59 2.20 16.03
CA ASP A 156 1.64 3.20 16.10
C ASP A 156 1.63 4.05 14.84
N PHE A 157 1.87 5.33 15.03
CA PHE A 157 1.99 6.26 13.91
C PHE A 157 2.99 7.37 14.20
N MET A 158 3.50 7.94 13.13
CA MET A 158 4.39 9.08 13.16
C MET A 158 3.93 10.09 12.11
N GLU A 159 3.72 11.33 12.52
CA GLU A 159 3.57 12.46 11.61
C GLU A 159 4.94 12.87 11.09
N LEU A 160 5.09 12.97 9.78
CA LEU A 160 6.33 13.42 9.17
C LEU A 160 6.41 14.95 9.20
N PRO A 161 7.64 15.54 9.30
CA PRO A 161 7.82 16.97 9.19
C PRO A 161 7.20 17.52 7.91
N LYS A 162 6.70 18.74 7.95
CA LYS A 162 6.14 19.39 6.76
C LYS A 162 7.21 19.56 5.68
N SER A 163 6.88 19.11 4.48
CA SER A 163 7.72 19.26 3.30
C SER A 163 7.49 20.61 2.62
N ARG A 164 8.43 21.04 1.78
CA ARG A 164 8.27 22.26 1.00
C ARG A 164 7.04 22.15 0.08
N GLN A 165 6.18 23.15 0.13
CA GLN A 165 4.98 23.27 -0.68
C GLN A 165 5.17 24.30 -1.78
N TYR A 166 4.44 24.14 -2.88
CA TYR A 166 4.43 25.06 -4.01
C TYR A 166 2.98 25.41 -4.38
N SER A 167 2.75 26.62 -4.81
CA SER A 167 1.45 26.99 -5.38
C SER A 167 1.20 26.22 -6.67
N ASP A 168 -0.05 25.80 -6.92
CA ASP A 168 -0.45 25.04 -8.11
C ASP A 168 0.48 23.84 -8.38
N GLN A 169 0.47 22.89 -7.44
CA GLN A 169 1.31 21.69 -7.50
C GLN A 169 0.53 20.42 -7.82
N GLU A 170 1.20 19.49 -8.50
CA GLU A 170 0.81 18.10 -8.62
C GLU A 170 1.87 17.22 -7.96
N VAL A 171 1.46 16.30 -7.10
CA VAL A 171 2.38 15.49 -6.30
C VAL A 171 2.27 14.02 -6.68
N VAL A 172 3.42 13.35 -6.71
CA VAL A 172 3.55 11.89 -6.87
C VAL A 172 4.38 11.37 -5.70
N PHE A 173 3.91 10.30 -5.09
CA PHE A 173 4.58 9.71 -3.93
C PHE A 173 5.15 8.34 -4.21
N GLY A 174 6.13 7.95 -3.39
CA GLY A 174 6.58 6.59 -3.19
C GLY A 174 7.04 6.38 -1.76
N PHE A 175 6.82 5.19 -1.23
CA PHE A 175 7.27 4.78 0.08
C PHE A 175 7.91 3.39 -0.03
N GLY A 176 9.08 3.22 0.57
CA GLY A 176 9.77 1.94 0.51
C GLY A 176 10.90 1.80 1.51
N PHE A 177 11.42 0.59 1.57
CA PHE A 177 12.53 0.17 2.41
C PHE A 177 13.68 -0.31 1.54
N HIS A 178 14.90 0.08 1.88
CA HIS A 178 16.08 -0.46 1.23
C HIS A 178 16.77 -1.50 2.13
N PRO A 179 16.84 -2.77 1.71
CA PRO A 179 17.28 -3.87 2.58
C PRO A 179 18.75 -3.77 3.03
N LYS A 180 19.63 -3.19 2.19
CA LYS A 180 21.06 -3.04 2.49
C LYS A 180 21.32 -1.88 3.47
N THR A 181 20.68 -0.73 3.27
CA THR A 181 20.85 0.44 4.16
C THR A 181 19.97 0.37 5.40
N LYS A 182 19.00 -0.56 5.45
CA LYS A 182 18.00 -0.70 6.52
C LYS A 182 17.19 0.57 6.77
N GLN A 183 16.96 1.37 5.74
CA GLN A 183 16.27 2.66 5.83
C GLN A 183 14.92 2.64 5.12
N TYR A 184 13.91 3.23 5.77
CA TYR A 184 12.65 3.60 5.13
C TYR A 184 12.76 5.00 4.56
N LYS A 185 12.28 5.18 3.35
CA LYS A 185 12.26 6.49 2.70
C LYS A 185 10.90 6.79 2.09
N VAL A 186 10.46 8.04 2.23
CA VAL A 186 9.33 8.62 1.50
C VAL A 186 9.90 9.52 0.43
N VAL A 187 9.48 9.30 -0.81
CA VAL A 187 9.85 10.10 -1.97
C VAL A 187 8.63 10.91 -2.39
N LYS A 188 8.74 12.23 -2.38
CA LYS A 188 7.72 13.17 -2.82
C LYS A 188 8.22 13.91 -4.06
N ILE A 189 7.59 13.71 -5.21
CA ILE A 189 7.94 14.37 -6.46
C ILE A 189 6.87 15.41 -6.74
N VAL A 190 7.26 16.67 -6.71
CA VAL A 190 6.36 17.81 -6.90
C VAL A 190 6.57 18.40 -8.29
N TYR A 191 5.49 18.55 -9.04
CA TYR A 191 5.46 19.27 -10.29
C TYR A 191 4.65 20.55 -10.07
N TYR A 192 5.20 21.71 -10.41
CA TYR A 192 4.59 23.00 -10.07
C TYR A 192 4.79 24.06 -11.16
N ARG A 193 4.05 25.16 -11.04
CA ARG A 193 4.20 26.36 -11.85
C ARG A 193 4.68 27.52 -11.01
N ASN A 194 5.57 28.33 -11.57
CA ASN A 194 5.84 29.63 -11.00
C ASN A 194 4.73 30.60 -11.44
N THR A 195 4.07 31.22 -10.49
CA THR A 195 2.94 32.15 -10.71
C THR A 195 3.30 33.41 -11.50
N SER A 196 4.59 33.69 -11.76
CA SER A 196 5.07 34.85 -12.48
C SER A 196 4.88 34.80 -14.02
N SER A 197 4.49 33.67 -14.58
CA SER A 197 4.22 33.56 -16.01
C SER A 197 2.71 33.55 -16.30
N SER A 198 2.14 34.74 -16.49
CA SER A 198 0.74 34.99 -16.83
C SER A 198 0.39 34.62 -18.28
N SER A 199 0.79 33.49 -18.79
CA SER A 199 0.24 32.98 -20.03
C SER A 199 -0.92 32.04 -19.76
N TYR A 200 -2.14 32.58 -19.75
CA TYR A 200 -3.38 31.83 -19.86
C TYR A 200 -3.39 31.05 -21.19
N SER A 201 -2.64 30.00 -21.30
CA SER A 201 -2.82 29.11 -22.43
C SER A 201 -4.09 28.31 -22.21
N ARG A 202 -5.08 28.47 -23.08
CA ARG A 202 -6.29 27.64 -23.21
C ARG A 202 -5.99 26.18 -23.57
N ALA A 203 -4.77 25.71 -23.24
CA ALA A 203 -4.37 24.35 -23.51
C ALA A 203 -5.17 23.37 -22.60
N ARG A 204 -5.86 22.43 -23.22
CA ARG A 204 -6.64 21.36 -22.55
C ARG A 204 -5.82 20.45 -21.61
N ARG A 205 -4.51 20.65 -21.49
CA ARG A 205 -3.62 19.91 -20.60
C ARG A 205 -2.75 20.88 -19.82
N VAL A 206 -2.85 20.80 -18.50
CA VAL A 206 -1.98 21.52 -17.58
C VAL A 206 -0.56 20.98 -17.74
N VAL A 207 0.40 21.84 -18.07
CA VAL A 207 1.82 21.50 -18.14
C VAL A 207 2.51 22.15 -16.94
N TYR A 208 3.18 21.34 -16.14
CA TYR A 208 4.00 21.81 -15.03
C TYR A 208 5.47 21.86 -15.50
N PRO A 209 6.06 23.05 -15.69
CA PRO A 209 7.41 23.19 -16.25
C PRO A 209 8.51 22.95 -15.21
N GLN A 210 8.17 23.04 -13.93
CA GLN A 210 9.10 22.86 -12.82
C GLN A 210 8.82 21.58 -12.06
N SER A 211 9.84 21.05 -11.42
CA SER A 211 9.73 19.91 -10.52
C SER A 211 10.74 20.00 -9.40
N ASP A 212 10.45 19.35 -8.28
CA ASP A 212 11.35 19.15 -7.15
C ASP A 212 11.15 17.75 -6.58
N VAL A 213 12.23 17.03 -6.40
CA VAL A 213 12.22 15.71 -5.76
C VAL A 213 12.64 15.89 -4.32
N GLN A 214 11.77 15.55 -3.39
CA GLN A 214 11.99 15.65 -1.97
C GLN A 214 12.02 14.25 -1.37
N VAL A 215 13.03 13.96 -0.56
CA VAL A 215 13.20 12.67 0.11
C VAL A 215 13.24 12.89 1.61
N PHE A 216 12.46 12.08 2.31
CA PHE A 216 12.50 11.97 3.76
C PHE A 216 12.96 10.55 4.13
N THR A 217 14.00 10.47 4.96
CA THR A 217 14.45 9.20 5.56
C THR A 217 13.88 9.10 6.97
N LEU A 218 13.16 8.02 7.28
CA LEU A 218 12.64 7.82 8.63
C LEU A 218 13.81 7.82 9.64
N GLY A 219 13.59 8.49 10.77
CA GLY A 219 14.64 8.71 11.76
C GLY A 219 15.46 9.99 11.57
N THR A 220 15.21 10.77 10.51
CA THR A 220 15.80 12.10 10.33
C THR A 220 14.81 13.20 10.68
N SER A 221 15.29 14.43 10.87
CA SER A 221 14.45 15.58 11.27
C SER A 221 13.88 16.38 10.11
N ALA A 222 14.37 16.21 8.88
CA ALA A 222 14.02 17.10 7.78
C ALA A 222 14.01 16.40 6.41
N TRP A 223 13.22 16.96 5.50
CA TRP A 223 13.23 16.63 4.09
C TRP A 223 14.46 17.18 3.40
N ARG A 224 15.01 16.42 2.45
CA ARG A 224 16.07 16.87 1.55
C ARG A 224 15.53 17.02 0.13
N SER A 225 15.92 18.08 -0.57
CA SER A 225 15.64 18.25 -1.99
C SER A 225 16.79 17.67 -2.81
N LEU A 226 16.44 16.86 -3.80
CA LEU A 226 17.38 16.33 -4.81
C LEU A 226 17.34 17.15 -6.11
N GLY A 227 16.49 18.18 -6.16
CA GLY A 227 16.35 19.04 -7.32
C GLY A 227 15.36 18.51 -8.36
N LYS A 228 15.59 18.88 -9.63
CA LYS A 228 14.63 18.67 -10.71
C LYS A 228 14.73 17.27 -11.33
N VAL A 229 13.58 16.78 -11.80
CA VAL A 229 13.50 15.58 -12.63
C VAL A 229 13.09 15.95 -14.07
N ALA A 230 13.74 15.31 -15.04
CA ALA A 230 13.59 15.66 -16.46
C ALA A 230 12.28 15.19 -17.12
N TYR A 231 11.53 14.30 -16.46
CA TYR A 231 10.30 13.68 -16.97
C TYR A 231 9.15 13.86 -15.98
N GLN A 232 7.94 13.74 -16.47
CA GLN A 232 6.73 13.80 -15.65
C GLN A 232 6.17 12.39 -15.48
N LEU A 233 5.98 11.97 -14.24
CA LEU A 233 5.40 10.69 -13.91
C LEU A 233 3.87 10.74 -13.97
N ILE A 234 3.23 9.59 -14.14
CA ILE A 234 1.78 9.48 -13.99
C ILE A 234 1.45 9.73 -12.52
N ARG A 235 0.41 10.52 -12.26
CA ARG A 235 -0.05 10.84 -10.90
C ARG A 235 -0.66 9.61 -10.22
N ARG A 236 0.20 8.72 -9.79
CA ARG A 236 -0.12 7.56 -8.96
C ARG A 236 1.05 7.30 -8.02
N PRO A 237 0.80 6.84 -6.80
CA PRO A 237 1.86 6.34 -5.94
C PRO A 237 2.61 5.20 -6.64
N SER A 238 3.86 4.95 -6.21
CA SER A 238 4.55 3.73 -6.61
C SER A 238 3.89 2.53 -5.95
N GLU A 239 3.42 1.60 -6.76
CA GLU A 239 2.83 0.34 -6.29
C GLU A 239 3.83 -0.83 -6.38
N ALA A 240 5.03 -0.59 -6.89
CA ALA A 240 6.06 -1.61 -7.09
C ALA A 240 7.39 -1.20 -6.43
N LEU A 241 7.71 -1.87 -5.34
CA LEU A 241 9.01 -1.82 -4.68
C LEU A 241 9.74 -3.15 -4.93
N VAL A 242 10.83 -3.12 -5.70
CA VAL A 242 11.62 -4.30 -6.04
C VAL A 242 13.10 -3.98 -5.85
N ASN A 243 13.82 -4.82 -5.13
CA ASN A 243 15.26 -4.68 -4.86
C ASN A 243 15.66 -3.28 -4.32
N GLY A 244 14.86 -2.73 -3.40
CA GLY A 244 15.08 -1.39 -2.85
C GLY A 244 14.82 -0.25 -3.83
N ARG A 245 14.10 -0.49 -4.93
CA ARG A 245 13.77 0.51 -5.96
C ARG A 245 12.28 0.68 -6.09
N LEU A 246 11.84 1.92 -6.08
CA LEU A 246 10.47 2.33 -6.38
C LEU A 246 10.29 2.52 -7.89
N HIS A 247 9.13 2.12 -8.43
CA HIS A 247 8.90 2.15 -9.88
C HIS A 247 7.66 2.96 -10.25
N TRP A 248 7.76 3.72 -11.33
CA TRP A 248 6.66 4.49 -11.91
C TRP A 248 6.67 4.43 -13.42
N VAL A 249 5.58 4.90 -14.00
CA VAL A 249 5.42 5.11 -15.43
C VAL A 249 5.44 6.60 -15.75
N SER A 250 6.21 7.01 -16.75
CA SER A 250 6.22 8.40 -17.20
C SER A 250 4.99 8.75 -18.06
N ARG A 251 4.60 10.01 -18.03
CA ARG A 251 3.61 10.56 -18.98
C ARG A 251 4.26 10.74 -20.35
N PRO A 252 3.56 10.41 -21.45
CA PRO A 252 4.02 10.77 -22.78
C PRO A 252 4.04 12.29 -22.95
N ARG A 253 5.10 12.83 -23.55
CA ARG A 253 5.26 14.22 -23.92
C ARG A 253 5.24 14.38 -25.44
N ARG A 254 5.02 15.62 -25.95
CA ARG A 254 4.98 15.91 -27.39
C ARG A 254 6.23 15.40 -28.13
N TYR A 255 7.41 15.58 -27.54
CA TYR A 255 8.71 15.16 -28.11
C TYR A 255 9.14 13.75 -27.70
N TYR A 256 8.48 13.15 -26.71
CA TYR A 256 8.72 11.80 -26.21
C TYR A 256 7.39 11.09 -26.07
N PRO A 257 6.79 10.63 -27.17
CA PRO A 257 5.43 10.05 -27.14
C PRO A 257 5.40 8.69 -26.44
N ALA A 258 6.54 8.04 -26.24
CA ALA A 258 6.65 6.75 -25.57
C ALA A 258 6.60 6.91 -24.04
N ARG A 259 5.79 6.08 -23.39
CA ARG A 259 5.86 5.90 -21.93
C ARG A 259 7.15 5.17 -21.57
N ARG A 260 7.78 5.58 -20.48
CA ARG A 260 8.99 4.95 -19.93
C ARG A 260 8.69 4.36 -18.58
N LEU A 261 9.34 3.26 -18.25
CA LEU A 261 9.42 2.74 -16.89
C LEU A 261 10.58 3.44 -16.21
N MET A 262 10.32 4.02 -15.06
CA MET A 262 11.32 4.74 -14.27
C MET A 262 11.44 4.07 -12.92
N SER A 263 12.66 3.84 -12.47
CA SER A 263 12.96 3.44 -11.11
C SER A 263 13.67 4.56 -10.35
N PHE A 264 13.46 4.60 -9.04
CA PHE A 264 14.22 5.41 -8.10
C PHE A 264 14.86 4.47 -7.09
N ASP A 265 16.17 4.45 -7.06
CA ASP A 265 16.94 3.63 -6.12
C ASP A 265 16.97 4.32 -4.75
N LEU A 266 16.55 3.60 -3.70
CA LEU A 266 16.52 4.14 -2.35
C LEU A 266 17.90 4.22 -1.70
N GLU A 267 18.95 3.55 -2.26
CA GLU A 267 20.32 3.62 -1.76
C GLU A 267 21.02 4.89 -2.27
N ASP A 268 21.16 5.04 -3.59
CA ASP A 268 21.90 6.14 -4.21
C ASP A 268 21.03 7.33 -4.62
N GLU A 269 19.71 7.20 -4.46
CA GLU A 269 18.70 8.25 -4.71
C GLU A 269 18.69 8.77 -6.15
N GLN A 270 18.96 7.87 -7.10
CA GLN A 270 19.00 8.18 -8.52
C GLN A 270 17.82 7.56 -9.28
N PHE A 271 17.29 8.34 -10.21
CA PHE A 271 16.35 7.83 -11.18
C PHE A 271 17.05 7.14 -12.34
N ARG A 272 16.52 5.97 -12.75
CA ARG A 272 16.99 5.21 -13.92
C ARG A 272 15.82 4.73 -14.75
N GLU A 273 16.01 4.67 -16.06
CA GLU A 273 15.05 4.02 -16.94
C GLU A 273 15.21 2.50 -16.85
N VAL A 274 14.07 1.80 -16.72
CA VAL A 274 14.01 0.34 -16.70
C VAL A 274 13.48 -0.14 -18.04
N PRO A 275 14.06 -1.18 -18.64
CA PRO A 275 13.56 -1.74 -19.89
C PRO A 275 12.09 -2.17 -19.75
N LYS A 276 11.29 -1.90 -20.76
CA LYS A 276 9.87 -2.27 -20.80
C LYS A 276 9.68 -3.58 -21.56
N PRO A 277 8.58 -4.33 -21.27
CA PRO A 277 8.25 -5.53 -22.02
C PRO A 277 7.90 -5.20 -23.49
N ASP A 278 8.16 -6.11 -24.40
CA ASP A 278 7.78 -5.99 -25.80
C ASP A 278 6.34 -6.46 -26.02
N CYS A 279 5.38 -5.67 -25.55
CA CYS A 279 3.95 -5.97 -25.59
C CYS A 279 3.19 -5.24 -26.71
N GLY A 280 3.85 -5.00 -27.87
CA GLY A 280 3.22 -4.33 -29.01
C GLY A 280 3.07 -2.82 -28.91
N GLY A 281 3.81 -2.20 -28.00
CA GLY A 281 3.89 -0.75 -27.81
C GLY A 281 3.04 -0.23 -26.64
N LEU A 282 3.70 0.08 -25.53
CA LEU A 282 3.07 0.64 -24.32
C LEU A 282 2.36 1.99 -24.54
N ASN A 283 2.57 2.64 -25.68
CA ASN A 283 1.92 3.91 -26.00
C ASN A 283 0.42 3.75 -26.26
N ARG A 284 -0.01 2.58 -26.69
CA ARG A 284 -1.40 2.25 -27.02
C ARG A 284 -2.11 1.44 -25.95
N CYS A 285 -1.37 0.85 -25.02
CA CYS A 285 -1.90 0.00 -23.96
C CYS A 285 -1.95 0.75 -22.64
N ASN A 286 -3.04 0.57 -21.89
CA ASN A 286 -3.04 0.91 -20.49
C ASN A 286 -2.31 -0.18 -19.74
N PHE A 287 -1.37 0.18 -18.87
CA PHE A 287 -0.70 -0.77 -18.00
C PHE A 287 -0.45 -0.18 -16.62
N HIS A 288 -0.28 -1.05 -15.64
CA HIS A 288 0.21 -0.67 -14.32
C HIS A 288 1.30 -1.63 -13.88
N LEU A 289 2.13 -1.17 -12.96
CA LEU A 289 3.19 -1.95 -12.37
C LEU A 289 2.72 -2.57 -11.06
N CYS A 290 3.21 -3.74 -10.75
CA CYS A 290 2.99 -4.44 -9.48
C CYS A 290 4.18 -5.35 -9.18
N VAL A 291 4.12 -6.02 -8.04
CA VAL A 291 5.11 -7.02 -7.64
C VAL A 291 4.46 -8.39 -7.63
N LEU A 292 5.05 -9.36 -8.32
CA LEU A 292 4.62 -10.75 -8.27
C LEU A 292 5.79 -11.64 -7.86
N ARG A 293 5.65 -12.35 -6.75
CA ARG A 293 6.72 -13.23 -6.21
C ARG A 293 8.07 -12.51 -6.08
N GLY A 294 8.08 -11.22 -5.69
CA GLY A 294 9.30 -10.42 -5.59
C GLY A 294 9.84 -9.86 -6.90
N PHE A 295 9.25 -10.21 -8.05
CA PHE A 295 9.65 -9.70 -9.36
C PHE A 295 8.82 -8.49 -9.77
N LEU A 296 9.44 -7.59 -10.55
CA LEU A 296 8.73 -6.51 -11.20
C LEU A 296 7.79 -7.09 -12.27
N ALA A 297 6.52 -6.74 -12.19
CA ALA A 297 5.51 -7.17 -13.12
C ALA A 297 4.77 -5.98 -13.75
N ALA A 298 4.33 -6.16 -14.99
CA ALA A 298 3.51 -5.22 -15.74
C ALA A 298 2.22 -5.89 -16.19
N ALA A 299 1.09 -5.40 -15.70
CA ALA A 299 -0.23 -5.81 -16.17
C ALA A 299 -0.66 -4.91 -17.33
N VAL A 300 -0.72 -5.48 -18.51
CA VAL A 300 -0.97 -4.79 -19.79
C VAL A 300 -2.38 -5.08 -20.28
N TYR A 301 -3.15 -4.03 -20.47
CA TYR A 301 -4.52 -4.10 -20.97
C TYR A 301 -4.51 -3.92 -22.48
N GLY A 302 -4.77 -5.00 -23.19
CA GLY A 302 -4.93 -4.99 -24.63
C GLY A 302 -6.32 -4.52 -25.07
N ASN A 303 -6.47 -4.37 -26.38
CA ASN A 303 -7.78 -4.20 -27.01
C ASN A 303 -8.69 -5.40 -26.65
N TYR A 304 -10.01 -5.15 -26.60
CA TYR A 304 -11.03 -6.16 -26.28
C TYR A 304 -11.05 -6.71 -24.84
N GLY A 305 -10.38 -6.02 -23.88
CA GLY A 305 -10.45 -6.37 -22.47
C GLY A 305 -9.54 -7.52 -22.03
N LYS A 306 -8.62 -7.95 -22.89
CA LYS A 306 -7.61 -8.96 -22.57
C LYS A 306 -6.55 -8.35 -21.64
N LEU A 307 -6.21 -9.08 -20.58
CA LEU A 307 -5.15 -8.73 -19.64
C LEU A 307 -3.96 -9.66 -19.85
N GLU A 308 -2.81 -9.10 -20.16
CA GLU A 308 -1.54 -9.81 -20.20
C GLU A 308 -0.67 -9.40 -19.01
N ILE A 309 -0.10 -10.39 -18.34
CA ILE A 309 0.79 -10.18 -17.20
C ILE A 309 2.20 -10.57 -17.62
N TRP A 310 3.06 -9.59 -17.65
CA TRP A 310 4.47 -9.72 -17.98
C TRP A 310 5.30 -9.62 -16.71
N VAL A 311 6.30 -10.48 -16.55
CA VAL A 311 7.18 -10.55 -15.38
C VAL A 311 8.63 -10.45 -15.82
N MET A 312 9.40 -9.55 -15.20
CA MET A 312 10.85 -9.41 -15.41
C MET A 312 11.57 -10.38 -14.49
N LYS A 313 12.13 -11.47 -15.02
CA LYS A 313 12.80 -12.52 -14.22
C LYS A 313 14.16 -12.08 -13.71
N ASP A 314 14.93 -11.39 -14.55
CA ASP A 314 16.21 -10.80 -14.18
C ASP A 314 16.08 -9.29 -14.21
N TYR A 315 16.27 -8.66 -13.06
CA TYR A 315 16.02 -7.23 -12.90
C TYR A 315 16.89 -6.39 -13.85
N ASN A 316 16.25 -5.46 -14.56
CA ASN A 316 16.85 -4.55 -15.53
C ASN A 316 17.40 -5.23 -16.81
N VAL A 317 17.06 -6.48 -17.07
CA VAL A 317 17.37 -7.21 -18.30
C VAL A 317 16.13 -7.23 -19.20
N LYS A 318 16.21 -6.61 -20.38
CA LYS A 318 15.08 -6.46 -21.31
C LYS A 318 14.52 -7.81 -21.76
N GLU A 319 15.39 -8.73 -22.08
CA GLU A 319 15.10 -10.05 -22.62
C GLU A 319 14.46 -10.98 -21.56
N SER A 320 14.60 -10.64 -20.28
CA SER A 320 14.02 -11.40 -19.17
C SER A 320 12.52 -11.17 -18.96
N TRP A 321 11.93 -10.21 -19.69
CA TRP A 321 10.48 -10.03 -19.67
C TRP A 321 9.79 -11.21 -20.35
N ILE A 322 9.02 -11.97 -19.59
CA ILE A 322 8.20 -13.06 -20.09
C ILE A 322 6.72 -12.78 -19.86
N LYS A 323 5.87 -13.15 -20.81
CA LYS A 323 4.43 -13.15 -20.63
C LYS A 323 4.02 -14.41 -19.88
N GLU A 324 3.76 -14.25 -18.58
CA GLU A 324 3.47 -15.38 -17.69
C GLU A 324 1.98 -15.77 -17.74
N PHE A 325 1.09 -14.78 -17.85
CA PHE A 325 -0.35 -15.03 -17.92
C PHE A 325 -1.02 -14.22 -19.03
N SER A 326 -2.08 -14.83 -19.58
CA SER A 326 -2.98 -14.18 -20.55
C SER A 326 -4.41 -14.49 -20.15
N ILE A 327 -5.10 -13.45 -19.66
CA ILE A 327 -6.43 -13.56 -19.07
C ILE A 327 -7.43 -12.93 -20.02
N GLY A 328 -8.50 -13.66 -20.32
CA GLY A 328 -9.60 -13.19 -21.17
C GLY A 328 -10.43 -12.08 -20.50
N ALA A 329 -11.29 -11.46 -21.30
CA ALA A 329 -12.20 -10.45 -20.79
C ALA A 329 -13.19 -11.06 -19.80
N TYR A 330 -13.33 -10.43 -18.65
CA TYR A 330 -14.29 -10.79 -17.62
C TYR A 330 -15.01 -9.55 -17.09
N MET A 331 -16.27 -9.73 -16.73
CA MET A 331 -17.05 -8.71 -16.06
C MET A 331 -17.77 -9.33 -14.86
N PRO A 332 -17.43 -8.93 -13.62
CA PRO A 332 -18.10 -9.38 -12.41
C PRO A 332 -19.62 -9.22 -12.47
N LYS A 333 -20.35 -10.15 -11.87
CA LYS A 333 -21.81 -10.19 -11.93
C LYS A 333 -22.45 -8.92 -11.40
N CYS A 334 -21.96 -8.39 -10.29
CA CYS A 334 -22.46 -7.17 -9.66
C CYS A 334 -22.22 -5.91 -10.52
N LEU A 335 -21.21 -5.91 -11.41
CA LEU A 335 -20.95 -4.80 -12.32
C LEU A 335 -21.74 -4.88 -13.64
N LYS A 336 -22.34 -6.03 -13.94
CA LYS A 336 -23.27 -6.19 -15.07
C LYS A 336 -24.64 -5.58 -14.80
N GLN A 337 -25.07 -5.65 -13.55
CA GLN A 337 -26.31 -5.02 -13.11
C GLN A 337 -26.01 -3.54 -12.91
N ASN A 338 -26.62 -2.67 -13.71
CA ASN A 338 -26.46 -1.20 -13.67
C ASN A 338 -27.07 -0.58 -12.40
N LEU A 339 -26.80 -1.14 -11.23
CA LEU A 339 -27.41 -0.78 -9.95
C LEU A 339 -26.87 0.50 -9.32
N VAL A 340 -25.88 1.17 -9.93
CA VAL A 340 -25.38 2.43 -9.35
C VAL A 340 -25.19 3.48 -10.44
N ARG A 341 -26.20 4.34 -10.58
CA ARG A 341 -26.16 5.58 -11.38
C ARG A 341 -25.25 6.65 -10.80
N ASP A 342 -24.86 6.54 -9.54
CA ASP A 342 -24.11 7.56 -8.84
C ASP A 342 -22.60 7.30 -8.96
N ARG A 343 -22.00 7.84 -10.02
CA ARG A 343 -20.56 8.06 -10.03
C ARG A 343 -20.26 9.26 -9.15
N PRO A 344 -19.48 9.12 -8.08
CA PRO A 344 -18.97 10.29 -7.38
C PRO A 344 -18.16 11.13 -8.38
N LEU A 345 -18.52 12.38 -8.53
CA LEU A 345 -17.93 13.33 -9.50
C LEU A 345 -16.43 13.60 -9.26
N LYS A 346 -15.88 13.15 -8.14
CA LYS A 346 -14.49 13.37 -7.73
C LYS A 346 -13.60 12.14 -7.73
N ILE A 347 -14.07 10.99 -8.22
CA ILE A 347 -13.17 9.86 -8.39
C ILE A 347 -12.05 10.33 -9.29
N TRP A 348 -10.84 10.23 -8.75
CA TRP A 348 -9.58 10.43 -9.43
C TRP A 348 -9.80 10.71 -10.91
N LYS A 349 -9.49 11.91 -11.36
CA LYS A 349 -9.45 12.24 -12.80
C LYS A 349 -8.45 11.30 -13.48
N ASN A 350 -8.80 10.03 -13.46
CA ASN A 350 -8.04 8.98 -14.11
C ASN A 350 -8.41 9.08 -15.58
N PRO A 351 -7.50 9.49 -16.45
CA PRO A 351 -7.78 9.61 -17.88
C PRO A 351 -8.04 8.23 -18.53
N SER A 352 -7.84 7.13 -17.80
CA SER A 352 -8.18 5.79 -18.26
C SER A 352 -9.66 5.51 -17.97
N ASN A 353 -10.50 5.89 -18.92
CA ASN A 353 -11.90 5.53 -19.04
C ASN A 353 -12.27 4.18 -18.43
N GLY A 354 -12.69 4.16 -17.15
CA GLY A 354 -13.65 3.20 -16.59
C GLY A 354 -13.48 1.69 -16.78
N LYS A 355 -12.39 1.20 -17.35
CA LYS A 355 -12.12 -0.21 -17.64
C LYS A 355 -10.93 -0.76 -16.84
N VAL A 356 -10.71 -0.25 -15.65
CA VAL A 356 -9.50 -0.63 -14.93
C VAL A 356 -9.74 -1.90 -14.16
N VAL A 357 -9.14 -2.96 -14.63
CA VAL A 357 -8.80 -4.14 -13.82
C VAL A 357 -7.42 -3.88 -13.25
N ARG A 358 -7.24 -4.04 -11.96
CA ARG A 358 -5.92 -3.99 -11.31
C ARG A 358 -5.50 -5.39 -10.92
N LEU A 359 -4.30 -5.77 -11.31
CA LEU A 359 -3.63 -6.93 -10.78
C LEU A 359 -3.12 -6.59 -9.37
N LEU A 360 -3.50 -7.38 -8.39
CA LEU A 360 -3.10 -7.16 -6.99
C LEU A 360 -1.91 -8.05 -6.63
N CYS A 361 -2.12 -9.34 -6.58
CA CYS A 361 -1.10 -10.32 -6.20
C CYS A 361 -1.43 -11.70 -6.75
N LEU A 362 -0.49 -12.62 -6.58
CA LEU A 362 -0.67 -14.05 -6.74
C LEU A 362 -0.88 -14.67 -5.36
N LEU A 363 -1.88 -15.54 -5.24
CA LEU A 363 -2.18 -16.28 -4.01
C LEU A 363 -1.40 -17.58 -3.95
N ASP A 364 -1.28 -18.17 -2.77
CA ASP A 364 -0.53 -19.41 -2.53
C ASP A 364 -1.05 -20.61 -3.33
N ASN A 365 -2.38 -20.64 -3.55
CA ASN A 365 -3.02 -21.67 -4.38
C ASN A 365 -2.75 -21.49 -5.89
N GLY A 366 -2.02 -20.43 -6.27
CA GLY A 366 -1.72 -20.08 -7.66
C GLY A 366 -2.81 -19.26 -8.35
N GLU A 367 -3.87 -18.88 -7.66
CA GLU A 367 -4.88 -17.97 -8.19
C GLU A 367 -4.37 -16.54 -8.22
N ILE A 368 -4.87 -15.76 -9.17
CA ILE A 368 -4.52 -14.35 -9.37
C ILE A 368 -5.63 -13.49 -8.79
N LEU A 369 -5.26 -12.60 -7.88
CA LEU A 369 -6.20 -11.64 -7.30
C LEU A 369 -6.27 -10.37 -8.13
N LEU A 370 -7.49 -10.00 -8.50
CA LEU A 370 -7.80 -8.85 -9.36
C LEU A 370 -8.80 -7.92 -8.65
N GLU A 371 -8.64 -6.61 -8.87
CA GLU A 371 -9.63 -5.61 -8.47
C GLU A 371 -10.28 -5.00 -9.72
N TYR A 372 -11.60 -5.00 -9.77
CA TYR A 372 -12.39 -4.42 -10.86
C TYR A 372 -13.03 -3.10 -10.44
N LYS A 373 -12.68 -2.03 -11.16
CA LYS A 373 -13.29 -0.67 -11.06
C LYS A 373 -13.34 -0.12 -9.64
N ASN A 374 -12.38 -0.48 -8.78
CA ASN A 374 -12.34 -0.06 -7.38
C ASN A 374 -13.61 -0.46 -6.59
N ARG A 375 -14.21 -1.61 -6.92
CA ARG A 375 -15.48 -2.05 -6.33
C ARG A 375 -15.57 -3.54 -6.03
N VAL A 376 -14.87 -4.36 -6.79
CA VAL A 376 -15.03 -5.81 -6.73
C VAL A 376 -13.67 -6.48 -6.75
N LEU A 377 -13.49 -7.43 -5.83
CA LEU A 377 -12.37 -8.34 -5.84
C LEU A 377 -12.75 -9.64 -6.56
N VAL A 378 -11.86 -10.13 -7.39
CA VAL A 378 -12.07 -11.34 -8.18
C VAL A 378 -10.82 -12.20 -8.08
N SER A 379 -11.00 -13.49 -7.79
CA SER A 379 -9.95 -14.49 -7.94
C SER A 379 -10.06 -15.13 -9.33
N TYR A 380 -8.91 -15.34 -9.98
CA TYR A 380 -8.79 -16.05 -11.25
C TYR A 380 -7.88 -17.26 -11.11
N ASP A 381 -8.41 -18.45 -11.34
CA ASP A 381 -7.65 -19.70 -11.40
C ASP A 381 -7.09 -19.89 -12.84
N PRO A 382 -5.77 -19.71 -13.06
CA PRO A 382 -5.19 -19.84 -14.39
C PRO A 382 -5.17 -21.26 -14.92
N LYS A 383 -5.23 -22.28 -14.03
CA LYS A 383 -5.25 -23.70 -14.42
C LYS A 383 -6.61 -24.10 -14.99
N LYS A 384 -7.70 -23.58 -14.39
CA LYS A 384 -9.08 -23.88 -14.80
C LYS A 384 -9.67 -22.81 -15.73
N GLY A 385 -9.01 -21.65 -15.88
CA GLY A 385 -9.56 -20.51 -16.62
C GLY A 385 -10.81 -19.90 -15.96
N LYS A 386 -11.00 -20.10 -14.65
CA LYS A 386 -12.23 -19.75 -13.92
C LYS A 386 -12.07 -18.49 -13.11
N PHE A 387 -13.08 -17.59 -13.19
CA PHE A 387 -13.20 -16.43 -12.35
C PHE A 387 -14.18 -16.69 -11.20
N THR A 388 -13.85 -16.18 -10.01
CA THR A 388 -14.68 -16.23 -8.81
C THR A 388 -14.78 -14.84 -8.21
N ASP A 389 -16.01 -14.27 -8.16
CA ASP A 389 -16.25 -13.01 -7.48
C ASP A 389 -16.11 -13.21 -5.96
N LEU A 390 -15.25 -12.42 -5.31
CA LEU A 390 -15.06 -12.45 -3.87
C LEU A 390 -16.00 -11.42 -3.23
N VAL A 391 -16.96 -11.92 -2.47
CA VAL A 391 -17.97 -11.09 -1.83
C VAL A 391 -17.74 -11.08 -0.32
N PHE A 392 -17.55 -9.90 0.24
CA PHE A 392 -17.37 -9.71 1.68
C PHE A 392 -18.50 -8.82 2.21
N GLN A 393 -19.02 -9.14 3.38
CA GLN A 393 -19.99 -8.28 4.07
C GLN A 393 -19.30 -7.08 4.74
N GLY A 394 -19.90 -5.90 4.66
CA GLY A 394 -19.41 -4.69 5.34
C GLY A 394 -18.29 -3.94 4.65
N ILE A 395 -17.92 -4.32 3.42
CA ILE A 395 -16.97 -3.50 2.65
C ILE A 395 -17.63 -2.26 2.04
N PRO A 396 -16.89 -1.16 1.86
CA PRO A 396 -17.41 0.01 1.18
C PRO A 396 -17.73 -0.29 -0.29
N HIS A 397 -18.68 0.44 -0.86
CA HIS A 397 -19.07 0.28 -2.28
C HIS A 397 -17.95 0.69 -3.25
N TRP A 398 -17.06 1.58 -2.81
CA TRP A 398 -15.92 2.08 -3.57
C TRP A 398 -14.69 2.04 -2.67
N PHE A 399 -13.68 1.33 -3.12
CA PHE A 399 -12.43 1.18 -2.38
C PHE A 399 -11.24 1.03 -3.32
N GLN A 400 -10.07 1.32 -2.80
CA GLN A 400 -8.79 0.97 -3.41
C GLN A 400 -8.15 -0.11 -2.54
N THR A 401 -7.80 -1.23 -3.16
CA THR A 401 -7.12 -2.31 -2.46
C THR A 401 -5.62 -2.03 -2.39
N VAL A 402 -5.07 -2.22 -1.22
CA VAL A 402 -3.64 -2.22 -0.94
C VAL A 402 -3.25 -3.62 -0.51
N VAL A 403 -2.34 -4.25 -1.23
CA VAL A 403 -1.74 -5.52 -0.82
C VAL A 403 -0.76 -5.21 0.30
N HIS A 404 -1.01 -5.76 1.48
CA HIS A 404 -0.29 -5.42 2.68
C HIS A 404 0.31 -6.66 3.34
N GLU A 405 1.54 -6.53 3.77
CA GLU A 405 2.22 -7.56 4.54
C GLU A 405 2.13 -7.18 6.01
N GLY A 406 1.26 -7.87 6.76
CA GLY A 406 1.14 -7.63 8.19
C GLY A 406 2.45 -7.91 8.92
N ASN A 407 2.91 -6.96 9.73
CA ASN A 407 4.11 -7.08 10.54
C ASN A 407 3.98 -6.22 11.80
N PHE A 408 4.70 -6.60 12.88
CA PHE A 408 4.85 -5.81 14.11
C PHE A 408 5.93 -4.74 14.03
N ASN A 409 6.31 -4.32 12.86
CA ASN A 409 7.34 -3.32 12.69
C ASN A 409 7.00 -2.02 13.45
N TRP A 410 7.94 -1.58 14.27
CA TRP A 410 7.81 -0.39 15.08
C TRP A 410 8.34 0.81 14.32
N ILE A 411 7.64 1.93 14.49
CA ILE A 411 8.13 3.21 14.02
C ILE A 411 9.03 3.73 15.12
N ASN A 412 10.34 3.53 15.01
CA ASN A 412 11.30 4.14 15.93
C ASN A 412 11.17 5.66 15.79
N THR A 413 10.46 6.30 16.72
CA THR A 413 10.56 7.75 16.89
C THR A 413 11.93 8.03 17.49
N PRO A 414 12.75 8.91 16.91
CA PRO A 414 13.93 9.40 17.60
C PRO A 414 13.47 10.05 18.90
N SER A 415 14.02 9.57 20.02
CA SER A 415 13.84 10.14 21.35
C SER A 415 14.38 11.56 21.42
#